data_4bd48746bf10b111ce1ed324e584ddda
#
_entry.id   4bd48746bf10b111ce1ed324e584ddda
#
_cell.length_a   1.000
_cell.length_b   1.000
_cell.length_c   1.000
_cell.angle_alpha   90.00
_cell.angle_beta   90.00
_cell.angle_gamma   90.00
#
_symmetry.space_group_name_H-M   'P 1'
#
loop_
_entity.id
_entity.type
_entity.pdbx_description
1 polymer ?
#
loop_
_entity_poly.entity_id
_entity_poly.type
_entity_poly.pdbx_seq_one_letter_code
_entity_poly.pdbx_strand_id
1 'polypeptide(L)'
;IIAETQALPDKNDDDVYLPYALPKILQDAGVLVAIGGNNRVDRVRSLPFQAGTAAAYGLSKEQALALITLNTAKILGIDKSTGSLEVGKDATLFISGGDALDMLGNKVENAFIQGRTINLDNLHKQLYKRYQEKYGVK
;
A
#
# COMPACT_ATOMS: atom_id res chain seq x y z
N ILE A 1 -15.19 1.51 -0.38
CA ILE A 1 -13.91 0.78 -0.28
C ILE A 1 -13.85 -0.23 -1.40
N ILE A 2 -12.81 -0.14 -2.23
CA ILE A 2 -12.53 -1.13 -3.27
C ILE A 2 -11.79 -2.30 -2.61
N ALA A 3 -12.31 -3.50 -2.75
CA ALA A 3 -11.73 -4.69 -2.13
C ALA A 3 -10.37 -5.07 -2.76
N GLU A 4 -10.24 -4.87 -4.07
CA GLU A 4 -9.06 -5.27 -4.84
C GLU A 4 -9.05 -4.54 -6.19
N THR A 5 -7.88 -4.02 -6.60
CA THR A 5 -7.70 -3.40 -7.93
C THR A 5 -7.16 -4.38 -8.96
N GLN A 6 -6.36 -5.34 -8.53
CA GLN A 6 -5.77 -6.37 -9.40
C GLN A 6 -6.73 -7.57 -9.50
N ALA A 7 -7.86 -7.38 -10.17
CA ALA A 7 -8.91 -8.38 -10.33
C ALA A 7 -9.35 -8.48 -11.78
N LEU A 8 -10.10 -9.51 -12.11
CA LEU A 8 -10.84 -9.60 -13.38
C LEU A 8 -12.15 -8.81 -13.26
N PRO A 9 -12.71 -8.32 -14.40
CA PRO A 9 -14.02 -7.70 -14.42
C PRO A 9 -15.10 -8.65 -13.91
N ASP A 10 -16.14 -8.10 -13.28
CA ASP A 10 -17.27 -8.89 -12.77
C ASP A 10 -18.17 -9.43 -13.89
N LYS A 11 -18.23 -8.73 -15.03
CA LYS A 11 -19.05 -9.10 -16.20
C LYS A 11 -18.17 -9.35 -17.41
N ASN A 12 -18.58 -10.31 -18.24
CA ASN A 12 -17.84 -10.69 -19.46
C ASN A 12 -17.72 -9.56 -20.50
N ASP A 13 -18.67 -8.61 -20.49
CA ASP A 13 -18.71 -7.48 -21.43
C ASP A 13 -18.02 -6.22 -20.88
N ASP A 14 -17.54 -6.23 -19.64
CA ASP A 14 -16.81 -5.10 -19.06
C ASP A 14 -15.39 -5.02 -19.65
N ASP A 15 -14.85 -3.81 -19.70
CA ASP A 15 -13.45 -3.61 -20.09
C ASP A 15 -12.53 -4.37 -19.13
N VAL A 16 -11.60 -5.13 -19.69
CA VAL A 16 -10.59 -5.93 -18.92
C VAL A 16 -9.82 -5.06 -17.93
N TYR A 17 -9.62 -3.78 -18.24
CA TYR A 17 -8.90 -2.84 -17.39
C TYR A 17 -9.81 -2.09 -16.40
N LEU A 18 -11.12 -2.31 -16.42
CA LEU A 18 -12.05 -1.62 -15.55
C LEU A 18 -11.67 -1.72 -14.06
N PRO A 19 -11.33 -2.88 -13.48
CA PRO A 19 -10.94 -2.96 -12.07
C PRO A 19 -9.71 -2.12 -11.74
N TYR A 20 -8.76 -2.02 -12.65
CA TYR A 20 -7.52 -1.25 -12.48
C TYR A 20 -7.79 0.26 -12.56
N ALA A 21 -8.67 0.70 -13.46
CA ALA A 21 -9.04 2.10 -13.66
C ALA A 21 -10.12 2.58 -12.67
N LEU A 22 -10.83 1.68 -12.02
CA LEU A 22 -11.97 2.00 -11.14
C LEU A 22 -11.64 3.05 -10.06
N PRO A 23 -10.48 3.01 -9.37
CA PRO A 23 -10.13 4.04 -8.39
C PRO A 23 -10.12 5.45 -9.00
N LYS A 24 -9.58 5.59 -10.21
CA LYS A 24 -9.55 6.86 -10.94
C LYS A 24 -10.96 7.32 -11.33
N ILE A 25 -11.76 6.43 -11.91
CA ILE A 25 -13.12 6.73 -12.33
C ILE A 25 -13.97 7.24 -11.17
N LEU A 26 -13.91 6.57 -10.03
CA LEU A 26 -14.66 6.96 -8.83
C LEU A 26 -14.16 8.28 -8.24
N GLN A 27 -12.85 8.50 -8.23
CA GLN A 27 -12.26 9.73 -7.70
C GLN A 27 -12.61 10.94 -8.59
N ASP A 28 -12.60 10.78 -9.91
CA ASP A 28 -13.04 11.82 -10.86
C ASP A 28 -14.54 12.14 -10.69
N ALA A 29 -15.35 11.18 -10.29
CA ALA A 29 -16.75 11.38 -9.92
C ALA A 29 -16.96 12.00 -8.54
N GLY A 30 -15.88 12.39 -7.83
CA GLY A 30 -15.94 13.03 -6.51
C GLY A 30 -16.16 12.06 -5.34
N VAL A 31 -16.01 10.75 -5.56
CA VAL A 31 -16.16 9.74 -4.50
C VAL A 31 -14.89 9.65 -3.68
N LEU A 32 -15.01 9.62 -2.36
CA LEU A 32 -13.90 9.31 -1.46
C LEU A 32 -13.61 7.81 -1.51
N VAL A 33 -12.48 7.44 -2.09
CA VAL A 33 -12.11 6.05 -2.37
C VAL A 33 -10.97 5.60 -1.47
N ALA A 34 -11.04 4.34 -1.01
CA ALA A 34 -9.94 3.62 -0.37
C ALA A 34 -9.83 2.21 -0.95
N ILE A 35 -8.65 1.61 -0.86
CA ILE A 35 -8.39 0.23 -1.25
C ILE A 35 -8.24 -0.63 0.00
N GLY A 36 -8.92 -1.77 0.04
CA GLY A 36 -8.83 -2.78 1.10
C GLY A 36 -8.06 -4.03 0.67
N GLY A 37 -7.97 -5.00 1.57
CA GLY A 37 -7.28 -6.28 1.34
C GLY A 37 -8.22 -7.47 1.11
N ASN A 38 -9.51 -7.25 0.88
CA ASN A 38 -10.53 -8.30 0.63
C ASN A 38 -10.51 -9.42 1.69
N ASN A 39 -10.30 -9.07 2.97
CA ASN A 39 -10.19 -10.01 4.12
C ASN A 39 -9.13 -11.12 3.95
N ARG A 40 -8.19 -10.95 3.03
CA ARG A 40 -7.11 -11.91 2.80
C ARG A 40 -5.79 -11.38 3.37
N VAL A 41 -5.29 -12.03 4.39
CA VAL A 41 -4.05 -11.66 5.09
C VAL A 41 -2.84 -11.68 4.15
N ASP A 42 -2.82 -12.60 3.19
CA ASP A 42 -1.77 -12.70 2.17
C ASP A 42 -1.72 -11.48 1.23
N ARG A 43 -2.84 -10.78 1.03
CA ARG A 43 -2.95 -9.62 0.15
C ARG A 43 -2.65 -8.29 0.84
N VAL A 44 -2.78 -8.22 2.16
CA VAL A 44 -2.54 -6.97 2.91
C VAL A 44 -1.12 -6.43 2.68
N ARG A 45 -0.12 -7.29 2.65
CA ARG A 45 1.27 -6.88 2.36
C ARG A 45 1.49 -6.39 0.94
N SER A 46 0.59 -6.69 0.00
CA SER A 46 0.63 -6.23 -1.39
C SER A 46 -0.20 -4.96 -1.61
N LEU A 47 -0.80 -4.41 -0.56
CA LEU A 47 -1.66 -3.23 -0.62
C LEU A 47 -0.98 -2.01 -1.26
N PRO A 48 0.30 -1.69 -0.98
CA PRO A 48 0.99 -0.61 -1.67
C PRO A 48 1.06 -0.79 -3.19
N PHE A 49 1.22 -2.02 -3.66
CA PHE A 49 1.31 -2.34 -5.09
C PHE A 49 -0.05 -2.28 -5.81
N GLN A 50 -1.13 -2.53 -5.09
CA GLN A 50 -2.47 -2.27 -5.60
C GLN A 50 -2.72 -0.77 -5.78
N ALA A 51 -2.25 0.06 -4.86
CA ALA A 51 -2.26 1.51 -5.03
C ALA A 51 -1.35 1.95 -6.19
N GLY A 52 -0.17 1.33 -6.34
CA GLY A 52 0.71 1.53 -7.50
C GLY A 52 0.03 1.20 -8.84
N THR A 53 -0.78 0.14 -8.87
CA THR A 53 -1.61 -0.19 -10.04
C THR A 53 -2.60 0.94 -10.35
N ALA A 54 -3.27 1.50 -9.35
CA ALA A 54 -4.17 2.64 -9.56
C ALA A 54 -3.43 3.89 -10.08
N ALA A 55 -2.17 4.09 -9.68
CA ALA A 55 -1.31 5.14 -10.26
C ALA A 55 -0.99 4.87 -11.73
N ALA A 56 -0.68 3.63 -12.10
CA ALA A 56 -0.42 3.24 -13.49
C ALA A 56 -1.65 3.45 -14.40
N TYR A 57 -2.84 3.39 -13.83
CA TYR A 57 -4.11 3.59 -14.54
C TYR A 57 -4.73 4.99 -14.32
N GLY A 58 -3.91 5.99 -14.06
CA GLY A 58 -4.24 7.40 -14.24
C GLY A 58 -4.38 8.25 -12.97
N LEU A 59 -4.16 7.71 -11.78
CA LEU A 59 -4.00 8.53 -10.58
C LEU A 59 -2.56 9.07 -10.47
N SER A 60 -2.37 10.23 -9.81
CA SER A 60 -1.04 10.62 -9.36
C SER A 60 -0.55 9.67 -8.26
N LYS A 61 0.76 9.62 -8.02
CA LYS A 61 1.32 8.79 -6.93
C LYS A 61 0.79 9.20 -5.56
N GLU A 62 0.63 10.51 -5.32
CA GLU A 62 0.05 11.05 -4.10
C GLU A 62 -1.41 10.64 -3.93
N GLN A 63 -2.20 10.71 -5.01
CA GLN A 63 -3.59 10.25 -5.00
C GLN A 63 -3.68 8.75 -4.72
N ALA A 64 -2.85 7.96 -5.37
CA ALA A 64 -2.79 6.52 -5.15
C ALA A 64 -2.34 6.17 -3.72
N LEU A 65 -1.35 6.88 -3.17
CA LEU A 65 -0.92 6.73 -1.79
C LEU A 65 -2.05 7.08 -0.81
N ALA A 66 -2.79 8.13 -1.09
CA ALA A 66 -3.92 8.54 -0.26
C ALA A 66 -5.02 7.45 -0.17
N LEU A 67 -5.20 6.61 -1.19
CA LEU A 67 -6.18 5.51 -1.17
C LEU A 67 -5.94 4.51 -0.04
N ILE A 68 -4.69 4.33 0.37
CA ILE A 68 -4.28 3.37 1.41
C ILE A 68 -3.83 4.05 2.71
N THR A 69 -3.87 5.37 2.77
CA THR A 69 -3.47 6.16 3.94
C THR A 69 -4.56 7.15 4.36
N LEU A 70 -4.52 8.40 3.87
CA LEU A 70 -5.40 9.48 4.31
C LEU A 70 -6.89 9.20 4.01
N ASN A 71 -7.21 8.70 2.82
CA ASN A 71 -8.61 8.41 2.48
C ASN A 71 -9.17 7.29 3.36
N THR A 72 -8.37 6.24 3.58
CA THR A 72 -8.72 5.17 4.53
C THR A 72 -8.95 5.72 5.92
N ALA A 73 -8.05 6.59 6.41
CA ALA A 73 -8.19 7.20 7.72
C ALA A 73 -9.46 8.06 7.85
N LYS A 74 -9.81 8.82 6.79
CA LYS A 74 -11.06 9.60 6.73
C LYS A 74 -12.30 8.71 6.78
N ILE A 75 -12.32 7.63 6.00
CA ILE A 75 -13.45 6.67 5.97
C ILE A 75 -13.64 6.02 7.34
N LEU A 76 -12.53 5.74 8.05
CA LEU A 76 -12.56 5.15 9.39
C LEU A 76 -12.77 6.18 10.52
N GLY A 77 -12.77 7.48 10.22
CA GLY A 77 -12.92 8.54 11.21
C GLY A 77 -11.71 8.73 12.14
N ILE A 78 -10.51 8.30 11.73
CA ILE A 78 -9.26 8.39 12.49
C ILE A 78 -8.23 9.34 11.87
N ASP A 79 -8.64 10.13 10.89
CA ASP A 79 -7.78 11.06 10.14
C ASP A 79 -7.21 12.20 10.98
N LYS A 80 -7.77 12.45 12.16
CA LYS A 80 -7.24 13.41 13.13
C LYS A 80 -5.95 12.94 13.79
N SER A 81 -5.74 11.63 13.89
CA SER A 81 -4.58 11.04 14.56
C SER A 81 -3.59 10.39 13.60
N THR A 82 -4.02 9.98 12.39
CA THR A 82 -3.17 9.22 11.47
C THR A 82 -3.56 9.47 10.01
N GLY A 83 -2.86 8.83 9.06
CA GLY A 83 -3.17 8.85 7.63
C GLY A 83 -2.43 9.90 6.81
N SER A 84 -1.80 10.88 7.44
CA SER A 84 -0.96 11.90 6.80
C SER A 84 0.18 12.34 7.73
N LEU A 85 1.20 12.96 7.15
CA LEU A 85 2.35 13.51 7.88
C LEU A 85 2.04 14.98 8.22
N GLU A 86 1.47 15.21 9.40
CA GLU A 86 1.11 16.51 9.91
C GLU A 86 1.53 16.67 11.37
N VAL A 87 1.87 17.88 11.77
CA VAL A 87 2.19 18.18 13.19
C VAL A 87 0.99 17.88 14.07
N GLY A 88 1.20 17.13 15.13
CA GLY A 88 0.16 16.73 16.09
C GLY A 88 -0.47 15.37 15.80
N LYS A 89 -0.16 14.73 14.68
CA LYS A 89 -0.56 13.33 14.41
C LYS A 89 0.45 12.32 14.95
N ASP A 90 0.01 11.10 15.11
CA ASP A 90 0.85 9.98 15.52
C ASP A 90 1.99 9.77 14.50
N ALA A 91 3.22 9.66 14.99
CA ALA A 91 4.37 9.33 14.16
C ALA A 91 4.37 7.83 13.78
N THR A 92 3.31 7.42 13.07
CA THR A 92 3.17 6.09 12.48
C THR A 92 3.47 6.20 11.00
N LEU A 93 4.73 5.92 10.63
CA LEU A 93 5.27 6.15 9.29
C LEU A 93 6.43 5.19 8.98
N PHE A 94 6.81 5.14 7.72
CA PHE A 94 8.05 4.48 7.31
C PHE A 94 8.86 5.36 6.35
N ILE A 95 10.14 5.07 6.24
CA ILE A 95 11.06 5.70 5.32
C ILE A 95 11.49 4.63 4.31
N SER A 96 11.32 4.93 3.03
CA SER A 96 11.72 4.05 1.93
C SER A 96 12.81 4.71 1.09
N GLY A 97 13.86 3.95 0.77
CA GLY A 97 14.91 4.37 -0.15
C GLY A 97 14.50 4.33 -1.63
N GLY A 98 13.25 3.96 -1.92
CA GLY A 98 12.67 3.94 -3.25
C GLY A 98 11.16 4.13 -3.21
N ASP A 99 10.50 4.04 -4.37
CA ASP A 99 9.05 4.22 -4.47
C ASP A 99 8.31 3.12 -3.71
N ALA A 100 7.57 3.49 -2.68
CA ALA A 100 6.82 2.56 -1.84
C ALA A 100 5.67 1.86 -2.60
N LEU A 101 5.19 2.44 -3.69
CA LEU A 101 4.10 1.89 -4.52
C LEU A 101 4.62 0.99 -5.64
N ASP A 102 5.92 0.97 -5.89
CA ASP A 102 6.55 0.14 -6.92
C ASP A 102 7.09 -1.16 -6.30
N MET A 103 6.71 -2.29 -6.88
CA MET A 103 7.11 -3.61 -6.41
C MET A 103 8.64 -3.83 -6.50
N LEU A 104 9.31 -3.26 -7.50
CA LEU A 104 10.76 -3.37 -7.68
C LEU A 104 11.51 -2.32 -6.87
N GLY A 105 10.97 -1.10 -6.78
CA GLY A 105 11.61 0.03 -6.12
C GLY A 105 11.35 0.11 -4.61
N ASN A 106 10.37 -0.62 -4.08
CA ASN A 106 10.03 -0.58 -2.66
C ASN A 106 11.19 -1.09 -1.80
N LYS A 107 11.73 -0.19 -0.97
CA LYS A 107 12.83 -0.50 -0.05
C LYS A 107 12.62 0.23 1.27
N VAL A 108 11.83 -0.37 2.15
CA VAL A 108 11.60 0.19 3.49
C VAL A 108 12.88 0.03 4.33
N GLU A 109 13.42 1.15 4.79
CA GLU A 109 14.66 1.23 5.56
C GLU A 109 14.39 1.42 7.05
N ASN A 110 13.39 2.23 7.39
CA ASN A 110 13.00 2.49 8.77
C ASN A 110 11.48 2.55 8.87
N ALA A 111 10.92 2.13 10.00
CA ALA A 111 9.50 2.29 10.28
C ALA A 111 9.27 2.60 11.76
N PHE A 112 8.19 3.33 12.02
CA PHE A 112 7.80 3.81 13.34
C PHE A 112 6.30 3.58 13.55
N ILE A 113 5.93 3.16 14.75
CA ILE A 113 4.54 3.18 15.23
C ILE A 113 4.49 4.06 16.47
N GLN A 114 3.72 5.14 16.39
CA GLN A 114 3.61 6.13 17.46
C GLN A 114 4.99 6.60 17.97
N GLY A 115 5.91 6.88 17.05
CA GLY A 115 7.28 7.31 17.33
C GLY A 115 8.25 6.22 17.80
N ARG A 116 7.78 4.99 18.00
CA ARG A 116 8.65 3.86 18.41
C ARG A 116 9.20 3.17 17.17
N THR A 117 10.52 3.01 17.10
CA THR A 117 11.18 2.27 16.01
C THR A 117 10.73 0.81 16.00
N ILE A 118 10.40 0.31 14.81
CA ILE A 118 10.01 -1.09 14.59
C ILE A 118 11.20 -1.87 14.05
N ASN A 119 11.37 -3.11 14.53
CA ASN A 119 12.28 -4.06 13.92
C ASN A 119 11.68 -4.56 12.59
N LEU A 120 12.37 -4.30 11.47
CA LEU A 120 11.98 -4.72 10.11
C LEU A 120 12.54 -6.12 9.75
N ASP A 121 13.10 -6.84 10.72
CA ASP A 121 13.55 -8.22 10.49
C ASP A 121 12.33 -9.16 10.32
N ASN A 122 12.51 -10.20 9.52
CA ASN A 122 11.49 -11.20 9.29
C ASN A 122 12.10 -12.58 9.06
N LEU A 123 11.27 -13.61 9.13
CA LEU A 123 11.70 -15.00 8.99
C LEU A 123 12.50 -15.25 7.69
N HIS A 124 12.11 -14.66 6.56
CA HIS A 124 12.81 -14.84 5.29
C HIS A 124 14.23 -14.27 5.34
N LYS A 125 14.42 -13.08 5.92
CA LYS A 125 15.75 -12.48 6.12
C LYS A 125 16.61 -13.32 7.06
N GLN A 126 16.03 -13.84 8.15
CA GLN A 126 16.74 -14.70 9.10
C GLN A 126 17.16 -16.01 8.44
N LEU A 127 16.28 -16.65 7.69
CA LEU A 127 16.59 -17.87 6.95
C LEU A 127 17.66 -17.61 5.87
N TYR A 128 17.52 -16.49 5.13
CA TYR A 128 18.52 -16.12 4.13
C TYR A 128 19.91 -15.99 4.73
N LYS A 129 20.09 -15.23 5.83
CA LYS A 129 21.36 -15.10 6.54
C LYS A 129 21.90 -16.45 7.02
N ARG A 130 21.04 -17.26 7.65
CA ARG A 130 21.41 -18.60 8.15
C ARG A 130 21.92 -19.51 7.04
N TYR A 131 21.28 -19.48 5.87
CA TYR A 131 21.70 -20.30 4.72
C TYR A 131 22.93 -19.72 4.02
N GLN A 132 23.10 -18.41 3.96
CA GLN A 132 24.36 -17.80 3.50
C GLN A 132 25.56 -18.30 4.35
N GLU A 133 25.44 -18.23 5.67
CA GLU A 133 26.48 -18.72 6.58
C GLU A 133 26.74 -20.21 6.37
N LYS A 134 25.68 -21.03 6.29
CA LYS A 134 25.80 -22.48 6.13
C LYS A 134 26.51 -22.91 4.83
N TYR A 135 26.25 -22.20 3.74
CA TYR A 135 26.78 -22.56 2.41
C TYR A 135 27.93 -21.68 1.93
N GLY A 136 28.41 -20.76 2.75
CA GLY A 136 29.53 -19.88 2.40
C GLY A 136 29.26 -18.96 1.21
N VAL A 137 27.99 -18.65 0.92
CA VAL A 137 27.61 -17.77 -0.17
C VAL A 137 27.70 -16.32 0.30
N LYS A 138 28.43 -15.47 -0.44
CA LYS A 138 28.56 -14.03 -0.18
C LYS A 138 27.51 -13.24 -0.94
#